data_8abc515644e66950cc5dc98ed200621e
#
_entry.id   8abc515644e66950cc5dc98ed200621e
#
_cell.length_a   1.000
_cell.length_b   1.000
_cell.length_c   1.000
_cell.angle_alpha   90.00
_cell.angle_beta   90.00
_cell.angle_gamma   90.00
#
_symmetry.space_group_name_H-M   'P 1'
#
loop_
_entity.id
_entity.type
_entity.pdbx_description
1 polymer ?
#
loop_
_entity_poly.entity_id
_entity_poly.type
_entity_poly.pdbx_seq_one_letter_code
_entity_poly.pdbx_strand_id
1 'polypeptide(L)'
;MPQKKYSLFHVQGGFGKHVASTAVAKCIKNNFPSRELIVCGVWTEIFQNLPFIDRVYQMGNTSYYYQNYVEDMDSLVFANEPYFTTDHVNKKLPLVQSWCKMYNLEYHGEMPQIKYNPLQKKLAKEFWPSRANGKPIMVIQTNGGMYDEQRPYLWARDMPVVLAQKIVDHYADQYHIFQITKPASEILDGVEAVRDPMTYMELVSTLLCSEKRILIDSCLQHAATALKLPSVVLWNGTSPNVFGWDMHTNIQAKKPAKFKLPNSVLFDFDFTGQEAEYPYVDEDDEIFDFDKIIEAVDKQS
;
A
#
# COMPACT_ATOMS: atom_id res chain seq x y z
N MET A 1 -19.83 -28.05 26.39
CA MET A 1 -19.85 -26.66 25.91
C MET A 1 -19.81 -26.72 24.38
N PRO A 2 -20.47 -25.82 23.66
CA PRO A 2 -20.32 -25.80 22.20
C PRO A 2 -18.85 -25.58 21.83
N GLN A 3 -18.37 -26.33 20.85
CA GLN A 3 -17.01 -26.21 20.36
C GLN A 3 -16.76 -24.79 19.83
N LYS A 4 -15.66 -24.17 20.24
CA LYS A 4 -15.30 -22.84 19.75
C LYS A 4 -14.93 -22.88 18.26
N LYS A 5 -15.34 -21.87 17.52
CA LYS A 5 -15.17 -21.77 16.07
C LYS A 5 -14.26 -20.60 15.73
N TYR A 6 -13.21 -20.87 14.96
CA TYR A 6 -12.23 -19.87 14.59
C TYR A 6 -12.07 -19.75 13.07
N SER A 7 -11.80 -18.54 12.60
CA SER A 7 -11.23 -18.25 11.29
C SER A 7 -9.82 -17.73 11.52
N LEU A 8 -8.81 -18.44 11.08
CA LEU A 8 -7.40 -18.14 11.26
C LEU A 8 -6.85 -17.54 9.96
N PHE A 9 -6.53 -16.26 9.97
CA PHE A 9 -6.02 -15.57 8.78
C PHE A 9 -4.54 -15.21 8.97
N HIS A 10 -3.68 -15.77 8.12
CA HIS A 10 -2.24 -15.57 8.15
C HIS A 10 -1.81 -14.66 6.99
N VAL A 11 -1.05 -13.60 7.32
CA VAL A 11 -0.56 -12.63 6.33
C VAL A 11 0.93 -12.43 6.49
N GLN A 12 1.67 -12.62 5.39
CA GLN A 12 3.10 -12.39 5.31
C GLN A 12 3.42 -11.26 4.33
N GLY A 13 4.68 -10.82 4.33
CA GLY A 13 5.20 -9.84 3.37
C GLY A 13 5.10 -8.40 3.81
N GLY A 14 5.05 -7.49 2.85
CA GLY A 14 5.18 -6.06 3.10
C GLY A 14 3.98 -5.39 3.74
N PHE A 15 4.21 -4.18 4.25
CA PHE A 15 3.18 -3.38 4.93
C PHE A 15 1.95 -3.12 4.04
N GLY A 16 2.13 -2.73 2.77
CA GLY A 16 1.02 -2.46 1.84
C GLY A 16 0.10 -3.66 1.64
N LYS A 17 0.67 -4.88 1.57
CA LYS A 17 -0.11 -6.11 1.50
C LYS A 17 -0.95 -6.33 2.76
N HIS A 18 -0.40 -6.04 3.94
CA HIS A 18 -1.17 -6.13 5.19
C HIS A 18 -2.31 -5.11 5.22
N VAL A 19 -2.09 -3.89 4.73
CA VAL A 19 -3.18 -2.91 4.60
C VAL A 19 -4.28 -3.44 3.68
N ALA A 20 -3.93 -3.91 2.48
CA ALA A 20 -4.91 -4.49 1.54
C ALA A 20 -5.63 -5.71 2.15
N SER A 21 -4.92 -6.55 2.91
CA SER A 21 -5.48 -7.75 3.54
C SER A 21 -6.52 -7.47 4.62
N THR A 22 -6.62 -6.24 5.15
CA THR A 22 -7.70 -5.89 6.07
C THR A 22 -9.09 -5.99 5.41
N ALA A 23 -9.17 -5.76 4.09
CA ALA A 23 -10.38 -6.00 3.31
C ALA A 23 -10.71 -7.50 3.23
N VAL A 24 -9.69 -8.34 3.02
CA VAL A 24 -9.85 -9.81 3.03
C VAL A 24 -10.29 -10.31 4.41
N ALA A 25 -9.68 -9.81 5.47
CA ALA A 25 -10.08 -10.11 6.85
C ALA A 25 -11.56 -9.75 7.10
N LYS A 26 -12.01 -8.59 6.60
CA LYS A 26 -13.40 -8.17 6.67
C LYS A 26 -14.31 -9.11 5.88
N CYS A 27 -13.89 -9.51 4.68
CA CYS A 27 -14.61 -10.48 3.84
C CYS A 27 -14.74 -11.83 4.56
N ILE A 28 -13.66 -12.36 5.16
CA ILE A 28 -13.71 -13.59 5.97
C ILE A 28 -14.74 -13.46 7.10
N LYS A 29 -14.70 -12.36 7.86
CA LYS A 29 -15.65 -12.15 8.96
C LYS A 29 -17.08 -12.04 8.48
N ASN A 30 -17.34 -11.42 7.33
CA ASN A 30 -18.67 -11.33 6.74
C ASN A 30 -19.21 -12.70 6.29
N ASN A 31 -18.35 -13.55 5.72
CA ASN A 31 -18.74 -14.90 5.30
C ASN A 31 -18.90 -15.87 6.49
N PHE A 32 -18.19 -15.64 7.59
CA PHE A 32 -18.21 -16.50 8.78
C PHE A 32 -18.45 -15.68 10.07
N PRO A 33 -19.61 -15.02 10.21
CA PRO A 33 -19.85 -14.06 11.31
C PRO A 33 -19.86 -14.71 12.69
N SER A 34 -20.19 -15.99 12.79
CA SER A 34 -20.23 -16.75 14.06
C SER A 34 -18.86 -17.23 14.54
N ARG A 35 -17.81 -17.10 13.74
CA ARG A 35 -16.44 -17.51 14.08
C ARG A 35 -15.66 -16.32 14.64
N GLU A 36 -14.82 -16.56 15.65
CA GLU A 36 -13.83 -15.57 16.05
C GLU A 36 -12.75 -15.47 14.96
N LEU A 37 -12.46 -14.25 14.52
CA LEU A 37 -11.41 -14.00 13.54
C LEU A 37 -10.09 -13.70 14.23
N ILE A 38 -9.12 -14.60 14.05
CA ILE A 38 -7.78 -14.51 14.60
C ILE A 38 -6.84 -14.18 13.43
N VAL A 39 -6.12 -13.08 13.53
CA VAL A 39 -5.13 -12.67 12.51
C VAL A 39 -3.72 -12.89 13.02
N CYS A 40 -2.88 -13.56 12.22
CA CYS A 40 -1.45 -13.64 12.41
C CYS A 40 -0.75 -12.88 11.28
N GLY A 41 0.03 -11.86 11.63
CA GLY A 41 0.69 -11.02 10.63
C GLY A 41 2.06 -10.55 11.05
N VAL A 42 2.85 -10.08 10.09
CA VAL A 42 4.15 -9.45 10.36
C VAL A 42 3.96 -8.02 10.87
N TRP A 43 2.94 -7.30 10.35
CA TRP A 43 2.62 -5.91 10.69
C TRP A 43 1.30 -5.87 11.49
N THR A 44 1.38 -6.27 12.76
CA THR A 44 0.20 -6.46 13.61
C THR A 44 -0.55 -5.18 13.95
N GLU A 45 0.15 -4.04 13.97
CA GLU A 45 -0.41 -2.73 14.28
C GLU A 45 -1.52 -2.31 13.32
N ILE A 46 -1.49 -2.79 12.07
CA ILE A 46 -2.52 -2.49 11.06
C ILE A 46 -3.88 -3.05 11.46
N PHE A 47 -3.89 -4.22 12.07
CA PHE A 47 -5.10 -4.94 12.44
C PHE A 47 -5.67 -4.50 13.79
N GLN A 48 -4.89 -3.76 14.56
CA GLN A 48 -5.34 -3.23 15.83
C GLN A 48 -6.51 -2.26 15.65
N ASN A 49 -7.41 -2.24 16.64
CA ASN A 49 -8.60 -1.39 16.65
C ASN A 49 -9.63 -1.67 15.53
N LEU A 50 -9.45 -2.70 14.69
CA LEU A 50 -10.47 -3.11 13.73
C LEU A 50 -11.54 -3.96 14.45
N PRO A 51 -12.81 -3.51 14.48
CA PRO A 51 -13.83 -4.11 15.37
C PRO A 51 -14.31 -5.50 14.94
N PHE A 52 -13.93 -5.94 13.76
CA PHE A 52 -14.28 -7.26 13.22
C PHE A 52 -13.18 -8.31 13.43
N ILE A 53 -12.05 -7.93 14.01
CA ILE A 53 -10.93 -8.82 14.36
C ILE A 53 -10.97 -9.05 15.87
N ASP A 54 -11.07 -10.30 16.27
CA ASP A 54 -11.20 -10.66 17.66
C ASP A 54 -9.82 -10.72 18.37
N ARG A 55 -8.77 -11.17 17.66
CA ARG A 55 -7.38 -11.20 18.16
C ARG A 55 -6.35 -11.05 17.06
N VAL A 56 -5.21 -10.48 17.41
CA VAL A 56 -4.05 -10.29 16.53
C VAL A 56 -2.81 -10.85 17.18
N TYR A 57 -2.03 -11.61 16.42
CA TYR A 57 -0.76 -12.19 16.87
C TYR A 57 0.35 -11.86 15.88
N GLN A 58 1.56 -11.66 16.42
CA GLN A 58 2.78 -11.57 15.62
C GLN A 58 3.05 -12.92 14.96
N MET A 59 3.32 -12.94 13.66
CA MET A 59 3.74 -14.15 12.96
C MET A 59 5.08 -14.64 13.51
N GLY A 60 5.18 -15.94 13.78
CA GLY A 60 6.39 -16.59 14.32
C GLY A 60 6.12 -17.26 15.66
N ASN A 61 6.81 -16.84 16.70
CA ASN A 61 6.81 -17.53 18.00
C ASN A 61 5.56 -17.18 18.84
N THR A 62 4.39 -17.65 18.42
CA THR A 62 3.17 -17.52 19.22
C THR A 62 2.97 -18.79 20.05
N SER A 63 3.36 -18.73 21.32
CA SER A 63 3.22 -19.86 22.25
C SER A 63 1.78 -20.32 22.36
N TYR A 64 1.58 -21.62 22.37
CA TYR A 64 0.26 -22.27 22.53
C TYR A 64 -0.77 -21.92 21.43
N TYR A 65 -0.35 -21.34 20.31
CA TYR A 65 -1.26 -20.99 19.22
C TYR A 65 -1.99 -22.21 18.66
N TYR A 66 -1.25 -23.30 18.43
CA TYR A 66 -1.81 -24.56 17.93
C TYR A 66 -2.86 -25.13 18.89
N GLN A 67 -2.51 -25.25 20.18
CA GLN A 67 -3.40 -25.77 21.21
C GLN A 67 -4.65 -24.91 21.43
N ASN A 68 -4.51 -23.61 21.33
CA ASN A 68 -5.61 -22.70 21.59
C ASN A 68 -6.60 -22.55 20.43
N TYR A 69 -6.12 -22.73 19.18
CA TYR A 69 -6.90 -22.37 18.00
C TYR A 69 -7.04 -23.46 16.95
N VAL A 70 -6.24 -24.54 17.01
CA VAL A 70 -6.24 -25.60 15.99
C VAL A 70 -6.57 -26.97 16.58
N GLU A 71 -5.85 -27.38 17.64
CA GLU A 71 -6.03 -28.69 18.27
C GLU A 71 -7.42 -28.84 18.85
N ASP A 72 -8.18 -29.84 18.40
CA ASP A 72 -9.55 -30.12 18.83
C ASP A 72 -10.54 -28.92 18.67
N MET A 73 -10.24 -27.95 17.79
CA MET A 73 -11.09 -26.81 17.49
C MET A 73 -11.73 -26.91 16.10
N ASP A 74 -12.90 -26.27 15.94
CA ASP A 74 -13.52 -26.06 14.63
C ASP A 74 -12.87 -24.83 13.96
N SER A 75 -11.77 -25.01 13.25
CA SER A 75 -10.98 -23.93 12.70
C SER A 75 -10.86 -23.98 11.18
N LEU A 76 -11.13 -22.84 10.54
CA LEU A 76 -10.84 -22.57 9.13
C LEU A 76 -9.54 -21.80 9.03
N VAL A 77 -8.60 -22.26 8.20
CA VAL A 77 -7.29 -21.63 8.02
C VAL A 77 -7.20 -20.99 6.64
N PHE A 78 -6.91 -19.70 6.60
CA PHE A 78 -6.71 -18.87 5.43
C PHE A 78 -5.26 -18.38 5.43
N ALA A 79 -4.36 -19.14 4.80
CA ALA A 79 -2.91 -18.88 4.85
C ALA A 79 -2.27 -18.65 3.48
N ASN A 80 -2.97 -18.96 2.39
CA ASN A 80 -2.42 -18.83 1.04
C ASN A 80 -2.56 -17.40 0.51
N GLU A 81 -1.69 -17.04 -0.41
CA GLU A 81 -1.66 -15.74 -1.08
C GLU A 81 -2.08 -15.86 -2.55
N PRO A 82 -2.71 -14.81 -3.13
CA PRO A 82 -3.32 -14.92 -4.45
C PRO A 82 -2.35 -14.85 -5.63
N TYR A 83 -1.07 -14.58 -5.38
CA TYR A 83 -0.08 -14.26 -6.43
C TYR A 83 0.10 -15.34 -7.50
N PHE A 84 -0.23 -16.59 -7.19
CA PHE A 84 -0.15 -17.71 -8.14
C PHE A 84 -1.51 -18.12 -8.70
N THR A 85 -2.57 -17.42 -8.37
CA THR A 85 -3.89 -17.70 -8.95
C THR A 85 -3.95 -17.25 -10.41
N THR A 86 -4.69 -18.00 -11.24
CA THR A 86 -4.87 -17.66 -12.65
C THR A 86 -5.43 -16.25 -12.86
N ASP A 87 -6.32 -15.80 -11.98
CA ASP A 87 -6.93 -14.48 -12.08
C ASP A 87 -5.93 -13.37 -11.79
N HIS A 88 -5.02 -13.57 -10.82
CA HIS A 88 -3.97 -12.62 -10.51
C HIS A 88 -2.89 -12.60 -11.61
N VAL A 89 -2.38 -13.79 -11.99
CA VAL A 89 -1.34 -13.93 -13.02
C VAL A 89 -1.77 -13.29 -14.35
N ASN A 90 -3.03 -13.47 -14.73
CA ASN A 90 -3.58 -12.89 -15.96
C ASN A 90 -4.17 -11.48 -15.77
N LYS A 91 -4.01 -10.85 -14.61
CA LYS A 91 -4.48 -9.50 -14.30
C LYS A 91 -5.97 -9.29 -14.56
N LYS A 92 -6.76 -10.33 -14.30
CA LYS A 92 -8.21 -10.33 -14.56
C LYS A 92 -9.01 -9.68 -13.45
N LEU A 93 -8.50 -9.75 -12.23
CA LEU A 93 -9.18 -9.25 -11.03
C LEU A 93 -8.22 -8.42 -10.15
N PRO A 94 -8.73 -7.42 -9.44
CA PRO A 94 -7.99 -6.74 -8.39
C PRO A 94 -7.49 -7.69 -7.32
N LEU A 95 -6.38 -7.35 -6.67
CA LEU A 95 -5.70 -8.19 -5.68
C LEU A 95 -6.64 -8.75 -4.59
N VAL A 96 -7.42 -7.87 -3.96
CA VAL A 96 -8.34 -8.29 -2.89
C VAL A 96 -9.42 -9.23 -3.39
N GLN A 97 -9.97 -8.94 -4.57
CA GLN A 97 -11.00 -9.79 -5.17
C GLN A 97 -10.44 -11.16 -5.55
N SER A 98 -9.23 -11.22 -6.13
CA SER A 98 -8.53 -12.49 -6.42
C SER A 98 -8.28 -13.29 -5.15
N TRP A 99 -7.93 -12.59 -4.06
CA TRP A 99 -7.66 -13.23 -2.78
C TRP A 99 -8.93 -13.82 -2.15
N CYS A 100 -10.02 -13.05 -2.11
CA CYS A 100 -11.32 -13.54 -1.63
C CYS A 100 -11.83 -14.72 -2.48
N LYS A 101 -11.72 -14.63 -3.81
CA LYS A 101 -12.11 -15.71 -4.73
C LYS A 101 -11.30 -16.99 -4.49
N MET A 102 -10.00 -16.89 -4.25
CA MET A 102 -9.13 -18.04 -3.94
C MET A 102 -9.62 -18.79 -2.70
N TYR A 103 -10.17 -18.08 -1.72
CA TYR A 103 -10.74 -18.65 -0.51
C TYR A 103 -12.21 -19.07 -0.65
N ASN A 104 -12.80 -18.98 -1.84
CA ASN A 104 -14.22 -19.19 -2.09
C ASN A 104 -15.13 -18.30 -1.21
N LEU A 105 -14.71 -17.07 -0.96
CA LEU A 105 -15.49 -16.09 -0.22
C LEU A 105 -16.37 -15.27 -1.16
N GLU A 106 -17.57 -14.95 -0.72
CA GLU A 106 -18.42 -13.98 -1.37
C GLU A 106 -17.88 -12.57 -1.06
N TYR A 107 -17.37 -11.90 -2.11
CA TYR A 107 -16.81 -10.55 -2.02
C TYR A 107 -17.86 -9.51 -2.37
N HIS A 108 -18.14 -8.59 -1.47
CA HIS A 108 -19.15 -7.53 -1.61
C HIS A 108 -18.53 -6.13 -1.75
N GLY A 109 -17.28 -6.03 -2.20
CA GLY A 109 -16.59 -4.75 -2.34
C GLY A 109 -15.96 -4.26 -1.03
N GLU A 110 -15.54 -5.17 -0.16
CA GLU A 110 -14.82 -4.81 1.06
C GLU A 110 -13.57 -4.01 0.76
N MET A 111 -13.46 -2.85 1.40
CA MET A 111 -12.32 -1.94 1.26
C MET A 111 -11.35 -2.09 2.43
N PRO A 112 -10.05 -1.83 2.22
CA PRO A 112 -9.07 -1.82 3.29
C PRO A 112 -9.42 -0.78 4.36
N GLN A 113 -8.98 -1.04 5.58
CA GLN A 113 -9.25 -0.20 6.73
C GLN A 113 -8.02 -0.08 7.62
N ILE A 114 -7.74 1.13 8.06
CA ILE A 114 -6.81 1.44 9.15
C ILE A 114 -7.58 2.27 10.16
N LYS A 115 -7.44 1.94 11.44
CA LYS A 115 -8.12 2.66 12.50
C LYS A 115 -7.15 3.16 13.55
N TYR A 116 -6.97 4.46 13.60
CA TYR A 116 -6.26 5.14 14.67
C TYR A 116 -7.19 5.34 15.87
N ASN A 117 -6.68 5.12 17.06
CA ASN A 117 -7.37 5.51 18.28
C ASN A 117 -7.36 7.04 18.47
N PRO A 118 -8.17 7.60 19.38
CA PRO A 118 -8.26 9.05 19.57
C PRO A 118 -6.93 9.73 19.92
N LEU A 119 -6.08 9.06 20.73
CA LEU A 119 -4.77 9.58 21.11
C LEU A 119 -3.81 9.64 19.92
N GLN A 120 -3.73 8.56 19.14
CA GLN A 120 -2.92 8.51 17.94
C GLN A 120 -3.32 9.61 16.94
N LYS A 121 -4.62 9.82 16.74
CA LYS A 121 -5.12 10.92 15.88
C LYS A 121 -4.75 12.29 16.41
N LYS A 122 -4.85 12.50 17.73
CA LYS A 122 -4.46 13.76 18.35
C LYS A 122 -2.98 14.03 18.14
N LEU A 123 -2.13 13.06 18.46
CA LEU A 123 -0.68 13.18 18.30
C LEU A 123 -0.28 13.48 16.84
N ALA A 124 -0.89 12.79 15.86
CA ALA A 124 -0.63 13.07 14.44
C ALA A 124 -0.98 14.50 14.05
N LYS A 125 -2.16 15.01 14.50
CA LYS A 125 -2.63 16.36 14.24
C LYS A 125 -1.85 17.45 14.95
N GLU A 126 -1.13 17.12 16.00
CA GLU A 126 -0.20 18.05 16.67
C GLU A 126 1.18 18.00 16.01
N PHE A 127 1.69 16.83 15.73
CA PHE A 127 3.05 16.59 15.23
C PHE A 127 3.26 17.13 13.80
N TRP A 128 2.47 16.70 12.84
CA TRP A 128 2.70 17.06 11.44
C TRP A 128 2.47 18.55 11.14
N PRO A 129 1.37 19.19 11.58
CA PRO A 129 1.19 20.61 11.38
C PRO A 129 2.24 21.48 12.09
N SER A 130 2.78 21.04 13.24
CA SER A 130 3.85 21.81 13.92
C SER A 130 5.13 21.87 13.09
N ARG A 131 5.42 20.83 12.30
CA ARG A 131 6.57 20.81 11.36
C ARG A 131 6.32 21.65 10.12
N ALA A 132 5.06 21.75 9.69
CA ALA A 132 4.69 22.49 8.49
C ALA A 132 4.66 24.02 8.67
N ASN A 133 4.97 24.55 9.85
CA ASN A 133 5.02 25.99 10.14
C ASN A 133 3.76 26.76 9.70
N GLY A 134 2.59 26.13 9.82
CA GLY A 134 1.29 26.70 9.46
C GLY A 134 0.94 26.66 7.97
N LYS A 135 1.80 26.15 7.11
CA LYS A 135 1.45 25.87 5.71
C LYS A 135 0.57 24.61 5.61
N PRO A 136 -0.33 24.53 4.62
CA PRO A 136 -1.00 23.28 4.30
C PRO A 136 0.01 22.20 3.88
N ILE A 137 -0.29 20.94 4.16
CA ILE A 137 0.64 19.82 3.95
C ILE A 137 0.34 19.13 2.63
N MET A 138 1.38 18.92 1.84
CA MET A 138 1.40 18.03 0.69
C MET A 138 2.31 16.85 0.98
N VAL A 139 1.91 15.64 0.58
CA VAL A 139 2.75 14.44 0.65
C VAL A 139 3.10 13.99 -0.77
N ILE A 140 4.39 13.82 -1.02
CA ILE A 140 4.90 13.19 -2.24
C ILE A 140 5.69 11.92 -1.88
N GLN A 141 5.35 10.81 -2.50
CA GLN A 141 6.10 9.56 -2.36
C GLN A 141 6.87 9.30 -3.65
N THR A 142 8.20 9.36 -3.59
CA THR A 142 9.06 9.22 -4.76
C THR A 142 9.52 7.80 -5.01
N ASN A 143 9.64 6.97 -3.96
CA ASN A 143 10.04 5.59 -4.09
C ASN A 143 9.35 4.68 -3.06
N GLY A 144 9.38 3.38 -3.32
CA GLY A 144 8.67 2.39 -2.51
C GLY A 144 9.44 1.08 -2.33
N GLY A 145 8.90 0.22 -1.45
CA GLY A 145 9.50 -1.06 -1.11
C GLY A 145 10.72 -0.94 -0.18
N MET A 146 11.25 -2.08 0.27
CA MET A 146 12.51 -2.13 1.00
C MET A 146 13.67 -1.99 0.01
N TYR A 147 14.71 -1.26 0.40
CA TYR A 147 15.99 -1.33 -0.30
C TYR A 147 16.54 -2.74 -0.11
N ASP A 148 16.69 -3.44 -1.21
CA ASP A 148 17.29 -4.77 -1.26
C ASP A 148 18.14 -4.81 -2.54
N GLU A 149 19.45 -4.89 -2.39
CA GLU A 149 20.39 -5.00 -3.52
C GLU A 149 20.09 -6.21 -4.41
N GLN A 150 19.36 -7.18 -3.89
CA GLN A 150 18.91 -8.36 -4.63
C GLN A 150 17.62 -8.15 -5.46
N ARG A 151 17.01 -6.95 -5.41
CA ARG A 151 15.79 -6.64 -6.16
C ARG A 151 16.02 -5.53 -7.17
N PRO A 152 16.50 -5.89 -8.38
CA PRO A 152 16.93 -4.90 -9.38
C PRO A 152 15.79 -4.07 -9.99
N TYR A 153 14.51 -4.35 -9.63
CA TYR A 153 13.35 -3.74 -10.31
C TYR A 153 12.60 -2.70 -9.47
N LEU A 154 13.26 -2.05 -8.53
CA LEU A 154 12.62 -1.00 -7.70
C LEU A 154 12.14 0.18 -8.56
N TRP A 155 12.87 0.49 -9.62
CA TRP A 155 12.51 1.51 -10.60
C TRP A 155 11.13 1.29 -11.24
N ALA A 156 10.64 0.06 -11.30
CA ALA A 156 9.32 -0.23 -11.86
C ALA A 156 8.17 0.45 -11.12
N ARG A 157 8.44 1.04 -9.96
CA ARG A 157 7.47 1.76 -9.14
C ARG A 157 7.89 3.18 -8.83
N ASP A 158 9.19 3.48 -8.87
CA ASP A 158 9.74 4.75 -8.40
C ASP A 158 9.37 5.88 -9.37
N MET A 159 9.12 7.06 -8.83
CA MET A 159 8.85 8.26 -9.60
C MET A 159 10.18 8.81 -10.13
N PRO A 160 10.27 9.20 -11.41
CA PRO A 160 11.46 9.88 -11.93
C PRO A 160 11.79 11.13 -11.11
N VAL A 161 13.05 11.27 -10.72
CA VAL A 161 13.49 12.37 -9.83
C VAL A 161 13.23 13.73 -10.46
N VAL A 162 13.52 13.88 -11.77
CA VAL A 162 13.29 15.14 -12.51
C VAL A 162 11.80 15.52 -12.51
N LEU A 163 10.91 14.56 -12.71
CA LEU A 163 9.47 14.80 -12.63
C LEU A 163 9.05 15.20 -11.21
N ALA A 164 9.57 14.48 -10.21
CA ALA A 164 9.27 14.76 -8.81
C ALA A 164 9.70 16.17 -8.42
N GLN A 165 10.88 16.61 -8.87
CA GLN A 165 11.36 17.97 -8.62
C GLN A 165 10.48 19.03 -9.30
N LYS A 166 10.08 18.84 -10.55
CA LYS A 166 9.15 19.75 -11.23
C LYS A 166 7.80 19.89 -10.50
N ILE A 167 7.30 18.80 -9.93
CA ILE A 167 6.06 18.82 -9.12
C ILE A 167 6.29 19.61 -7.83
N VAL A 168 7.41 19.39 -7.16
CA VAL A 168 7.77 20.14 -5.94
C VAL A 168 7.89 21.63 -6.24
N ASP A 169 8.63 22.00 -7.27
CA ASP A 169 8.83 23.40 -7.67
C ASP A 169 7.48 24.10 -7.95
N HIS A 170 6.53 23.37 -8.51
CA HIS A 170 5.19 23.93 -8.79
C HIS A 170 4.39 24.24 -7.51
N TYR A 171 4.56 23.44 -6.45
CA TYR A 171 3.75 23.55 -5.23
C TYR A 171 4.49 24.13 -4.02
N ALA A 172 5.79 24.36 -4.09
CA ALA A 172 6.64 24.77 -2.95
C ALA A 172 6.20 26.06 -2.25
N ASP A 173 5.65 27.02 -2.99
CA ASP A 173 5.15 28.26 -2.41
C ASP A 173 3.84 28.08 -1.65
N GLN A 174 3.01 27.10 -2.05
CA GLN A 174 1.66 26.89 -1.54
C GLN A 174 1.63 25.90 -0.37
N TYR A 175 2.48 24.89 -0.38
CA TYR A 175 2.47 23.77 0.56
C TYR A 175 3.79 23.60 1.29
N HIS A 176 3.73 23.06 2.49
CA HIS A 176 4.86 22.37 3.09
C HIS A 176 4.85 20.94 2.59
N ILE A 177 5.89 20.53 1.86
CA ILE A 177 5.93 19.26 1.15
C ILE A 177 6.77 18.26 1.94
N PHE A 178 6.14 17.18 2.38
CA PHE A 178 6.82 16.01 2.94
C PHE A 178 7.12 15.01 1.85
N GLN A 179 8.41 14.75 1.60
CA GLN A 179 8.85 13.67 0.72
C GLN A 179 8.99 12.38 1.51
N ILE A 180 8.17 11.39 1.20
CA ILE A 180 8.33 10.05 1.74
C ILE A 180 9.29 9.28 0.84
N THR A 181 10.47 8.96 1.38
CA THR A 181 11.57 8.38 0.61
C THR A 181 12.40 7.42 1.47
N LYS A 182 13.20 6.57 0.82
CA LYS A 182 14.11 5.66 1.50
C LYS A 182 15.38 6.38 1.99
N PRO A 183 16.09 5.82 2.99
CA PRO A 183 17.30 6.46 3.54
C PRO A 183 18.37 6.78 2.49
N ALA A 184 18.58 5.89 1.53
CA ALA A 184 19.63 6.05 0.49
C ALA A 184 19.15 6.77 -0.77
N SER A 185 17.89 7.20 -0.84
CA SER A 185 17.33 7.85 -2.01
C SER A 185 17.58 9.35 -2.00
N GLU A 186 17.54 9.96 -3.17
CA GLU A 186 17.70 11.38 -3.37
C GLU A 186 16.62 12.19 -2.65
N ILE A 187 17.03 13.29 -2.04
CA ILE A 187 16.12 14.27 -1.47
C ILE A 187 15.95 15.39 -2.49
N LEU A 188 14.70 15.71 -2.77
CA LEU A 188 14.35 16.82 -3.64
C LEU A 188 14.65 18.16 -2.94
N ASP A 189 14.92 19.20 -3.72
CA ASP A 189 15.05 20.54 -3.19
C ASP A 189 13.69 21.08 -2.76
N GLY A 190 13.67 21.84 -1.66
CA GLY A 190 12.44 22.49 -1.18
C GLY A 190 11.46 21.60 -0.42
N VAL A 191 11.85 20.38 -0.06
CA VAL A 191 11.01 19.44 0.71
C VAL A 191 11.59 19.16 2.09
N GLU A 192 10.74 18.62 2.95
CA GLU A 192 11.16 17.95 4.19
C GLU A 192 11.11 16.42 4.01
N ALA A 193 12.28 15.79 3.99
CA ALA A 193 12.34 14.34 3.80
C ALA A 193 11.95 13.59 5.07
N VAL A 194 10.98 12.68 4.94
CA VAL A 194 10.59 11.74 5.98
C VAL A 194 11.26 10.40 5.67
N ARG A 195 12.32 10.08 6.41
CA ARG A 195 13.12 8.87 6.22
C ARG A 195 12.93 7.93 7.40
N ASP A 196 13.75 7.98 8.41
CA ASP A 196 13.77 7.10 9.57
C ASP A 196 13.92 7.87 10.89
N PRO A 197 13.66 7.26 12.04
CA PRO A 197 13.05 5.96 12.32
C PRO A 197 11.59 6.12 12.77
N MET A 198 10.67 6.14 11.83
CA MET A 198 9.24 6.14 12.14
C MET A 198 8.66 4.74 12.04
N THR A 199 7.71 4.42 12.90
CA THR A 199 6.84 3.27 12.65
C THR A 199 6.01 3.52 11.38
N TYR A 200 5.62 2.46 10.69
CA TYR A 200 4.75 2.62 9.50
C TYR A 200 3.42 3.31 9.84
N MET A 201 2.90 3.13 11.05
CA MET A 201 1.67 3.82 11.47
C MET A 201 1.90 5.32 11.66
N GLU A 202 3.05 5.74 12.17
CA GLU A 202 3.44 7.16 12.23
C GLU A 202 3.62 7.71 10.82
N LEU A 203 4.32 7.00 9.95
CA LEU A 203 4.47 7.38 8.54
C LEU A 203 3.11 7.56 7.86
N VAL A 204 2.21 6.58 7.98
CA VAL A 204 0.85 6.66 7.42
C VAL A 204 0.05 7.84 8.01
N SER A 205 0.35 8.26 9.23
CA SER A 205 -0.34 9.39 9.87
C SER A 205 -0.08 10.75 9.19
N THR A 206 0.98 10.88 8.38
CA THR A 206 1.20 12.07 7.54
C THR A 206 0.02 12.31 6.61
N LEU A 207 -0.55 11.22 6.08
CA LEU A 207 -1.69 11.29 5.16
C LEU A 207 -2.93 11.89 5.83
N LEU A 208 -3.13 11.67 7.14
CA LEU A 208 -4.26 12.25 7.88
C LEU A 208 -4.22 13.78 7.97
N CYS A 209 -3.04 14.36 7.82
CA CYS A 209 -2.80 15.79 7.95
C CYS A 209 -2.54 16.46 6.60
N SER A 210 -2.44 15.69 5.51
CA SER A 210 -2.16 16.24 4.18
C SER A 210 -3.43 16.64 3.44
N GLU A 211 -3.36 17.76 2.74
CA GLU A 211 -4.40 18.21 1.82
C GLU A 211 -4.22 17.60 0.44
N LYS A 212 -2.97 17.49 -0.03
CA LYS A 212 -2.62 16.94 -1.34
C LYS A 212 -1.69 15.75 -1.20
N ARG A 213 -1.84 14.75 -2.07
CA ARG A 213 -1.11 13.49 -2.03
C ARG A 213 -0.78 13.03 -3.42
N ILE A 214 0.51 12.87 -3.71
CA ILE A 214 1.02 12.20 -4.91
C ILE A 214 1.78 10.97 -4.46
N LEU A 215 1.28 9.82 -4.81
CA LEU A 215 1.75 8.52 -4.36
C LEU A 215 2.15 7.67 -5.56
N ILE A 216 2.79 6.56 -5.29
CA ILE A 216 3.15 5.54 -6.27
C ILE A 216 2.53 4.18 -5.87
N ASP A 217 2.74 3.15 -6.69
CA ASP A 217 2.39 1.77 -6.31
C ASP A 217 3.23 1.29 -5.12
N SER A 218 2.76 1.63 -3.94
CA SER A 218 3.41 1.27 -2.67
C SER A 218 2.39 1.24 -1.53
N CYS A 219 2.90 1.03 -0.30
CA CYS A 219 2.07 0.91 0.89
C CYS A 219 1.16 2.14 1.14
N LEU A 220 1.61 3.34 0.80
CA LEU A 220 0.86 4.55 1.10
C LEU A 220 -0.42 4.70 0.27
N GLN A 221 -0.47 4.23 -0.97
CA GLN A 221 -1.72 4.27 -1.73
C GLN A 221 -2.78 3.34 -1.13
N HIS A 222 -2.37 2.15 -0.62
CA HIS A 222 -3.28 1.28 0.12
C HIS A 222 -3.72 1.91 1.44
N ALA A 223 -2.80 2.58 2.14
CA ALA A 223 -3.10 3.28 3.39
C ALA A 223 -4.03 4.48 3.17
N ALA A 224 -3.81 5.27 2.12
CA ALA A 224 -4.68 6.37 1.72
C ALA A 224 -6.11 5.85 1.44
N THR A 225 -6.23 4.71 0.74
CA THR A 225 -7.52 4.04 0.53
C THR A 225 -8.16 3.65 1.86
N ALA A 226 -7.39 3.02 2.76
CA ALA A 226 -7.88 2.59 4.06
C ALA A 226 -8.34 3.75 4.95
N LEU A 227 -7.79 4.93 4.75
CA LEU A 227 -8.14 6.18 5.42
C LEU A 227 -9.22 6.99 4.68
N LYS A 228 -9.65 6.54 3.50
CA LYS A 228 -10.60 7.24 2.62
C LYS A 228 -10.10 8.59 2.13
N LEU A 229 -8.83 8.67 1.79
CA LEU A 229 -8.14 9.87 1.31
C LEU A 229 -7.84 9.72 -0.19
N PRO A 230 -8.66 10.26 -1.10
CA PRO A 230 -8.36 10.26 -2.53
C PRO A 230 -6.97 10.84 -2.80
N SER A 231 -6.23 10.23 -3.71
CA SER A 231 -4.85 10.60 -4.01
C SER A 231 -4.59 10.52 -5.51
N VAL A 232 -3.59 11.21 -6.02
CA VAL A 232 -3.02 10.92 -7.33
C VAL A 232 -2.00 9.82 -7.17
N VAL A 233 -2.10 8.75 -7.94
CA VAL A 233 -1.19 7.60 -7.88
C VAL A 233 -0.55 7.38 -9.24
N LEU A 234 0.78 7.44 -9.28
CA LEU A 234 1.58 7.24 -10.49
C LEU A 234 2.00 5.76 -10.61
N TRP A 235 1.83 5.21 -11.80
CA TRP A 235 2.05 3.81 -12.10
C TRP A 235 3.07 3.66 -13.24
N ASN A 236 4.22 3.09 -12.94
CA ASN A 236 5.25 2.79 -13.93
C ASN A 236 5.05 1.38 -14.53
N GLY A 237 5.73 0.39 -13.98
CA GLY A 237 5.72 -0.99 -14.48
C GLY A 237 4.62 -1.87 -13.90
N THR A 238 3.93 -1.43 -12.85
CA THR A 238 2.83 -2.18 -12.22
C THR A 238 1.47 -1.71 -12.76
N SER A 239 0.42 -2.49 -12.52
CA SER A 239 -0.91 -2.23 -13.08
C SER A 239 -1.89 -1.71 -12.03
N PRO A 240 -2.52 -0.54 -12.26
CA PRO A 240 -3.59 -0.06 -11.40
C PRO A 240 -4.80 -1.00 -11.39
N ASN A 241 -5.02 -1.78 -12.45
CA ASN A 241 -6.13 -2.75 -12.51
C ASN A 241 -5.97 -3.89 -11.49
N VAL A 242 -4.75 -4.14 -11.03
CA VAL A 242 -4.45 -5.21 -10.05
C VAL A 242 -4.28 -4.64 -8.65
N PHE A 243 -3.50 -3.59 -8.51
CA PHE A 243 -3.10 -3.07 -7.20
C PHE A 243 -3.75 -1.73 -6.85
N GLY A 244 -4.34 -1.05 -7.83
CA GLY A 244 -4.97 0.26 -7.65
C GLY A 244 -6.38 0.19 -7.04
N TRP A 245 -6.88 1.36 -6.72
CA TRP A 245 -8.21 1.57 -6.16
C TRP A 245 -8.92 2.67 -6.93
N ASP A 246 -10.20 2.48 -7.24
CA ASP A 246 -10.99 3.41 -8.06
C ASP A 246 -11.18 4.78 -7.43
N MET A 247 -10.98 4.90 -6.12
CA MET A 247 -11.08 6.18 -5.43
C MET A 247 -9.91 7.12 -5.70
N HIS A 248 -8.81 6.62 -6.27
CA HIS A 248 -7.65 7.40 -6.64
C HIS A 248 -7.70 7.84 -8.10
N THR A 249 -7.05 8.97 -8.41
CA THR A 249 -6.73 9.29 -9.80
C THR A 249 -5.47 8.54 -10.18
N ASN A 250 -5.64 7.41 -10.86
CA ASN A 250 -4.55 6.54 -11.31
C ASN A 250 -4.00 7.03 -12.65
N ILE A 251 -2.74 7.44 -12.68
CA ILE A 251 -2.05 7.92 -13.89
C ILE A 251 -0.96 6.93 -14.24
N GLN A 252 -1.07 6.29 -15.40
CA GLN A 252 -0.10 5.31 -15.86
C GLN A 252 0.93 5.98 -16.78
N ALA A 253 2.21 5.60 -16.62
CA ALA A 253 3.29 6.04 -17.47
C ALA A 253 3.05 5.67 -18.95
N LYS A 254 3.47 6.53 -19.85
CA LYS A 254 3.51 6.24 -21.28
C LYS A 254 4.49 5.10 -21.50
N LYS A 255 4.06 4.02 -22.14
CA LYS A 255 4.97 2.92 -22.48
C LYS A 255 5.92 3.35 -23.59
N PRO A 256 7.24 3.20 -23.42
CA PRO A 256 8.18 3.48 -24.48
C PRO A 256 7.88 2.58 -25.69
N ALA A 257 7.83 3.17 -26.88
CA ALA A 257 7.47 2.46 -28.13
C ALA A 257 8.40 1.28 -28.48
N LYS A 258 9.59 1.23 -27.89
CA LYS A 258 10.64 0.23 -28.17
C LYS A 258 10.80 -0.83 -27.07
N PHE A 259 10.10 -0.72 -25.96
CA PHE A 259 10.31 -1.60 -24.82
C PHE A 259 9.17 -2.61 -24.67
N LYS A 260 9.49 -3.88 -24.77
CA LYS A 260 8.61 -4.97 -24.38
C LYS A 260 9.05 -5.40 -23.00
N LEU A 261 8.36 -4.91 -21.99
CA LEU A 261 8.45 -5.50 -20.66
C LEU A 261 8.01 -6.96 -20.76
N PRO A 262 8.85 -7.92 -20.39
CA PRO A 262 8.41 -9.30 -20.32
C PRO A 262 7.22 -9.41 -19.36
N ASN A 263 6.28 -10.28 -19.62
CA ASN A 263 5.12 -10.47 -18.76
C ASN A 263 5.54 -11.07 -17.42
N SER A 264 5.43 -10.32 -16.35
CA SER A 264 5.51 -10.87 -15.01
C SER A 264 4.22 -10.67 -14.26
N VAL A 265 4.01 -11.53 -13.29
CA VAL A 265 2.86 -11.49 -12.38
C VAL A 265 2.77 -10.18 -11.61
N LEU A 266 3.91 -9.58 -11.25
CA LEU A 266 3.97 -8.36 -10.45
C LEU A 266 4.17 -7.11 -11.30
N PHE A 267 5.00 -7.19 -12.34
CA PHE A 267 5.55 -6.03 -13.04
C PHE A 267 5.32 -6.03 -14.55
N ASP A 268 4.43 -6.84 -15.10
CA ASP A 268 4.34 -7.03 -16.55
C ASP A 268 5.64 -7.55 -17.22
N PHE A 269 6.55 -8.17 -16.48
CA PHE A 269 7.79 -8.76 -16.97
C PHE A 269 8.09 -10.11 -16.30
N ASP A 270 8.97 -10.88 -16.89
CA ASP A 270 9.22 -12.28 -16.52
C ASP A 270 10.20 -12.40 -15.34
N PHE A 271 9.97 -13.36 -14.43
CA PHE A 271 10.88 -13.70 -13.34
C PHE A 271 12.01 -14.63 -13.79
N THR A 272 12.53 -14.47 -15.00
CA THR A 272 13.56 -15.37 -15.56
C THR A 272 14.96 -15.11 -15.00
N GLY A 273 15.12 -14.22 -14.03
CA GLY A 273 16.42 -13.86 -13.47
C GLY A 273 17.29 -13.02 -14.42
N GLN A 274 16.72 -12.55 -15.51
CA GLN A 274 17.40 -11.57 -16.37
C GLN A 274 17.25 -10.19 -15.76
N GLU A 275 18.35 -9.46 -15.69
CA GLU A 275 18.31 -8.03 -15.37
C GLU A 275 17.49 -7.32 -16.45
N ALA A 276 16.37 -6.73 -16.07
CA ALA A 276 15.66 -5.83 -16.96
C ALA A 276 16.36 -4.48 -16.89
N GLU A 277 16.81 -4.01 -18.04
CA GLU A 277 17.32 -2.64 -18.17
C GLU A 277 16.20 -1.66 -17.80
N TYR A 278 16.58 -0.55 -17.20
CA TYR A 278 15.66 0.54 -16.92
C TYR A 278 15.06 1.03 -18.25
N PRO A 279 13.73 0.97 -18.42
CA PRO A 279 13.11 1.24 -19.71
C PRO A 279 13.00 2.72 -20.05
N TYR A 280 13.30 3.58 -19.09
CA TYR A 280 13.24 5.03 -19.21
C TYR A 280 14.64 5.58 -19.03
N VAL A 281 15.04 6.56 -19.85
CA VAL A 281 16.27 7.31 -19.60
C VAL A 281 16.09 8.19 -18.37
N ASP A 282 17.12 8.34 -17.54
CA ASP A 282 17.06 9.09 -16.27
C ASP A 282 16.59 10.53 -16.43
N GLU A 283 16.78 11.09 -17.63
CA GLU A 283 16.36 12.42 -18.03
C GLU A 283 14.92 12.49 -18.56
N ASP A 284 14.22 11.35 -18.60
CA ASP A 284 12.90 11.23 -19.23
C ASP A 284 11.80 11.66 -18.26
N ASP A 285 11.61 12.97 -18.13
CA ASP A 285 10.48 13.57 -17.44
C ASP A 285 9.16 13.43 -18.21
N GLU A 286 9.20 12.93 -19.45
CA GLU A 286 8.06 12.79 -20.35
C GLU A 286 7.30 11.48 -20.20
N ILE A 287 7.75 10.53 -19.37
CA ILE A 287 7.04 9.27 -19.17
C ILE A 287 5.65 9.46 -18.58
N PHE A 288 5.44 10.55 -17.84
CA PHE A 288 4.14 11.02 -17.41
C PHE A 288 3.80 12.37 -18.08
N ASP A 289 2.52 12.66 -18.17
CA ASP A 289 2.01 13.95 -18.58
C ASP A 289 1.94 14.86 -17.35
N PHE A 290 2.85 15.83 -17.26
CA PHE A 290 2.95 16.73 -16.12
C PHE A 290 1.64 17.51 -15.89
N ASP A 291 1.06 18.07 -16.95
CA ASP A 291 -0.15 18.87 -16.83
C ASP A 291 -1.34 18.06 -16.30
N LYS A 292 -1.43 16.80 -16.69
CA LYS A 292 -2.44 15.89 -16.14
C LYS A 292 -2.23 15.60 -14.66
N ILE A 293 -0.98 15.51 -14.22
CA ILE A 293 -0.69 15.32 -12.79
C ILE A 293 -1.16 16.55 -12.00
N ILE A 294 -0.78 17.77 -12.46
CA ILE A 294 -1.15 19.00 -11.80
C ILE A 294 -2.68 19.15 -11.76
N GLU A 295 -3.35 18.98 -12.90
CA GLU A 295 -4.82 19.01 -12.96
C GLU A 295 -5.48 18.03 -11.98
N ALA A 296 -4.93 16.82 -11.87
CA ALA A 296 -5.44 15.80 -10.96
C ALA A 296 -5.21 16.16 -9.49
N VAL A 297 -4.05 16.75 -9.16
CA VAL A 297 -3.72 17.20 -7.81
C VAL A 297 -4.59 18.38 -7.40
N ASP A 298 -4.79 19.35 -8.28
CA ASP A 298 -5.62 20.52 -7.99
C ASP A 298 -7.07 20.14 -7.70
N LYS A 299 -7.58 19.10 -8.35
CA LYS A 299 -8.93 18.54 -8.13
C LYS A 299 -9.07 17.70 -6.86
N GLN A 300 -7.98 17.36 -6.17
CA GLN A 300 -8.09 16.64 -4.90
C GLN A 300 -8.80 17.51 -3.86
N SER A 301 -9.80 16.94 -3.23
CA SER A 301 -10.55 17.52 -2.12
C SER A 301 -10.14 16.90 -0.79
#